data_de6b53bcf45721439447013b5031b2cc
#
_entry.id   de6b53bcf45721439447013b5031b2cc
#
_cell.length_a   1.000
_cell.length_b   1.000
_cell.length_c   1.000
_cell.angle_alpha   90.00
_cell.angle_beta   90.00
_cell.angle_gamma   90.00
#
_symmetry.space_group_name_H-M   'P 1'
#
loop_
_entity.id
_entity.type
_entity.pdbx_description
1 polymer ?
#
loop_
_entity_poly.entity_id
_entity_poly.type
_entity_poly.pdbx_seq_one_letter_code
_entity_poly.pdbx_strand_id
1 'polypeptide(L)'
;QIEGYEVAGKTGTAQIPKESGVGYQSGTHPYIYSFLGMVPADDPQLVMYVAVKKPQMSSAVSGSQPVSEVFNSVMENSLKYLNINPDDAVSAEMVNMPNLVEQQVETVQVQLVNDGLQPVIIGQGGTIIDQYPKENTPLLKGSLVFLKTNGEITLPTFTGWSLRNMLVYKTMSGLSLEIVGEGYVYNQSASPNTIVIDNSPIVVKLRTPKESFNVIETETDEEPLPQD
;
A
#
# COMPACT_ATOMS: atom_id res chain seq x y z
N GLN A 1 14.26 9.99 2.56
CA GLN A 1 14.83 8.94 1.71
C GLN A 1 13.85 7.78 1.66
N ILE A 2 13.72 7.15 0.50
CA ILE A 2 12.98 5.91 0.32
C ILE A 2 14.00 4.79 0.26
N GLU A 3 13.84 3.80 1.15
CA GLU A 3 14.82 2.71 1.27
C GLU A 3 14.91 1.90 -0.03
N GLY A 4 16.14 1.71 -0.53
CA GLY A 4 16.40 0.98 -1.76
C GLY A 4 16.18 1.75 -3.06
N TYR A 5 15.82 3.04 -3.02
CA TYR A 5 15.60 3.84 -4.23
C TYR A 5 16.34 5.17 -4.17
N GLU A 6 16.98 5.53 -5.27
CA GLU A 6 17.44 6.88 -5.48
C GLU A 6 16.29 7.78 -5.91
N VAL A 7 16.21 8.96 -5.28
CA VAL A 7 15.18 9.96 -5.55
C VAL A 7 15.81 11.19 -6.16
N ALA A 8 15.46 11.51 -7.39
CA ALA A 8 15.78 12.79 -7.97
C ALA A 8 14.61 13.77 -7.72
N GLY A 9 14.91 14.99 -7.27
CA GLY A 9 13.83 15.93 -7.01
C GLY A 9 14.30 17.34 -6.64
N LYS A 10 13.33 18.24 -6.55
CA LYS A 10 13.55 19.65 -6.24
C LYS A 10 12.50 20.17 -5.27
N THR A 11 12.97 20.78 -4.19
CA THR A 11 12.12 21.54 -3.27
C THR A 11 11.79 22.93 -3.83
N GLY A 12 10.62 23.42 -3.50
CA GLY A 12 10.20 24.79 -3.76
C GLY A 12 9.62 25.44 -2.50
N THR A 13 9.81 26.75 -2.38
CA THR A 13 9.20 27.55 -1.33
C THR A 13 8.69 28.85 -1.96
N ALA A 14 7.39 29.05 -1.91
CA ALA A 14 6.74 30.22 -2.48
C ALA A 14 6.08 31.07 -1.38
N GLN A 15 6.27 32.38 -1.43
CA GLN A 15 5.56 33.30 -0.55
C GLN A 15 4.09 33.41 -0.97
N ILE A 16 3.20 33.54 0.01
CA ILE A 16 1.77 33.67 -0.23
C ILE A 16 1.40 35.15 -0.27
N PRO A 17 0.83 35.67 -1.38
CA PRO A 17 0.36 37.05 -1.44
C PRO A 17 -0.72 37.32 -0.37
N LYS A 18 -0.78 38.56 0.08
CA LYS A 18 -1.90 39.01 0.93
C LYS A 18 -3.19 39.02 0.11
N GLU A 19 -4.30 38.73 0.76
CA GLU A 19 -5.62 38.74 0.12
C GLU A 19 -6.04 40.17 -0.31
N SER A 20 -5.56 41.18 0.44
CA SER A 20 -5.79 42.57 0.13
C SER A 20 -4.50 43.37 0.31
N GLY A 21 -4.22 44.33 -0.61
CA GLY A 21 -3.05 45.19 -0.58
C GLY A 21 -1.82 44.59 -1.27
N VAL A 22 -0.68 45.26 -1.09
CA VAL A 22 0.62 44.84 -1.69
C VAL A 22 1.43 44.04 -0.70
N GLY A 23 2.15 43.03 -1.17
CA GLY A 23 3.12 42.25 -0.41
C GLY A 23 2.64 40.84 -0.08
N TYR A 24 3.39 40.20 0.82
CA TYR A 24 3.20 38.81 1.18
C TYR A 24 2.71 38.66 2.63
N GLN A 25 2.13 37.49 2.93
CA GLN A 25 1.69 37.16 4.28
C GLN A 25 2.90 37.02 5.20
N SER A 26 2.69 37.32 6.50
CA SER A 26 3.68 37.20 7.55
C SER A 26 3.18 36.22 8.62
N GLY A 27 4.09 35.75 9.49
CA GLY A 27 3.80 34.80 10.55
C GLY A 27 4.70 33.57 10.49
N THR A 28 4.36 32.54 11.24
CA THR A 28 5.09 31.27 11.24
C THR A 28 4.70 30.49 9.99
N HIS A 29 5.70 30.14 9.17
CA HIS A 29 5.52 29.37 7.93
C HIS A 29 4.46 29.95 6.96
N PRO A 30 4.53 31.24 6.57
CA PRO A 30 3.55 31.86 5.65
C PRO A 30 3.87 31.55 4.19
N TYR A 31 4.21 30.28 3.90
CA TYR A 31 4.69 29.83 2.61
C TYR A 31 3.87 28.65 2.09
N ILE A 32 3.99 28.43 0.78
CA ILE A 32 3.71 27.14 0.16
C ILE A 32 5.03 26.41 0.01
N TYR A 33 5.18 25.31 0.68
CA TYR A 33 6.31 24.40 0.50
C TYR A 33 5.94 23.34 -0.51
N SER A 34 6.85 23.02 -1.42
CA SER A 34 6.59 21.99 -2.41
C SER A 34 7.80 21.12 -2.68
N PHE A 35 7.55 19.94 -3.19
CA PHE A 35 8.56 19.01 -3.67
C PHE A 35 8.05 18.32 -4.93
N LEU A 36 8.84 18.40 -5.99
CA LEU A 36 8.69 17.60 -7.19
C LEU A 36 9.77 16.52 -7.14
N GLY A 37 9.38 15.27 -7.16
CA GLY A 37 10.32 14.15 -7.16
C GLY A 37 9.96 13.09 -8.17
N MET A 38 10.97 12.35 -8.60
CA MET A 38 10.85 11.22 -9.50
C MET A 38 11.65 10.03 -8.95
N VAL A 39 11.16 8.84 -9.15
CA VAL A 39 11.74 7.59 -8.62
C VAL A 39 11.51 6.45 -9.62
N PRO A 40 12.50 5.58 -9.87
CA PRO A 40 13.93 5.71 -9.57
C PRO A 40 14.57 6.94 -10.22
N ALA A 41 15.72 7.40 -9.72
CA ALA A 41 16.35 8.61 -10.26
C ALA A 41 16.91 8.43 -11.67
N ASP A 42 17.47 7.25 -11.97
CA ASP A 42 18.14 6.93 -13.23
C ASP A 42 17.16 6.48 -14.32
N ASP A 43 16.07 5.80 -13.95
CA ASP A 43 15.00 5.37 -14.87
C ASP A 43 13.63 5.71 -14.28
N PRO A 44 13.20 6.98 -14.33
CA PRO A 44 12.00 7.46 -13.66
C PRO A 44 10.71 6.80 -14.17
N GLN A 45 10.06 6.05 -13.29
CA GLN A 45 8.78 5.41 -13.56
C GLN A 45 7.63 6.11 -12.84
N LEU A 46 7.93 6.82 -11.76
CA LEU A 46 6.95 7.62 -11.02
C LEU A 46 7.43 9.04 -10.86
N VAL A 47 6.52 9.98 -11.05
CA VAL A 47 6.72 11.40 -10.77
C VAL A 47 5.61 11.87 -9.85
N MET A 48 5.97 12.58 -8.78
CA MET A 48 4.99 13.12 -7.84
C MET A 48 5.33 14.56 -7.46
N TYR A 49 4.32 15.41 -7.46
CA TYR A 49 4.39 16.77 -6.93
C TYR A 49 3.56 16.87 -5.67
N VAL A 50 4.19 17.33 -4.59
CA VAL A 50 3.53 17.58 -3.29
C VAL A 50 3.64 19.07 -3.00
N ALA A 51 2.54 19.68 -2.58
CA ALA A 51 2.54 21.07 -2.11
C ALA A 51 1.70 21.18 -0.84
N VAL A 52 2.27 21.83 0.17
CA VAL A 52 1.60 22.10 1.46
C VAL A 52 1.57 23.59 1.69
N LYS A 53 0.37 24.16 1.85
CA LYS A 53 0.15 25.59 2.07
C LYS A 53 -0.03 25.85 3.55
N LYS A 54 0.79 26.74 4.13
CA LYS A 54 0.71 27.15 5.53
C LYS A 54 0.63 25.99 6.54
N PRO A 55 1.60 25.07 6.54
CA PRO A 55 1.56 23.97 7.50
C PRO A 55 1.54 24.50 8.93
N GLN A 56 0.68 23.91 9.75
CA GLN A 56 0.65 24.21 11.19
C GLN A 56 1.74 23.42 11.91
N MET A 57 2.89 24.01 12.04
CA MET A 57 4.05 23.39 12.69
C MET A 57 4.84 24.43 13.47
N SER A 58 5.67 23.96 14.40
CA SER A 58 6.52 24.85 15.19
C SER A 58 7.59 25.50 14.31
N SER A 59 8.07 26.68 14.69
CA SER A 59 9.12 27.40 13.96
C SER A 59 10.46 26.64 13.90
N ALA A 60 10.66 25.64 14.76
CA ALA A 60 11.85 24.79 14.77
C ALA A 60 11.83 23.69 13.69
N VAL A 61 10.68 23.41 13.07
CA VAL A 61 10.52 22.38 12.05
C VAL A 61 10.88 22.96 10.69
N SER A 62 11.66 22.22 9.91
CA SER A 62 11.98 22.60 8.53
C SER A 62 10.73 22.64 7.66
N GLY A 63 10.57 23.69 6.86
CA GLY A 63 9.45 23.81 5.92
C GLY A 63 9.34 22.69 4.88
N SER A 64 10.43 22.00 4.60
CA SER A 64 10.43 20.84 3.70
C SER A 64 9.95 19.54 4.36
N GLN A 65 9.89 19.45 5.67
CA GLN A 65 9.53 18.22 6.39
C GLN A 65 8.15 17.69 5.99
N PRO A 66 7.05 18.46 6.05
CA PRO A 66 5.72 17.93 5.75
C PRO A 66 5.58 17.45 4.29
N VAL A 67 6.25 18.12 3.34
CA VAL A 67 6.23 17.66 1.94
C VAL A 67 7.05 16.39 1.75
N SER A 68 8.15 16.24 2.49
CA SER A 68 8.98 15.03 2.44
C SER A 68 8.29 13.82 3.05
N GLU A 69 7.58 14.01 4.17
CA GLU A 69 6.83 12.93 4.82
C GLU A 69 5.72 12.39 3.91
N VAL A 70 4.92 13.28 3.31
CA VAL A 70 3.88 12.89 2.36
C VAL A 70 4.49 12.21 1.14
N PHE A 71 5.54 12.81 0.55
CA PHE A 71 6.20 12.26 -0.63
C PHE A 71 6.73 10.85 -0.36
N ASN A 72 7.51 10.66 0.71
CA ASN A 72 8.11 9.37 1.03
C ASN A 72 7.05 8.29 1.26
N SER A 73 6.03 8.60 2.07
CA SER A 73 4.96 7.63 2.38
C SER A 73 4.19 7.19 1.13
N VAL A 74 3.76 8.14 0.29
CA VAL A 74 3.00 7.82 -0.92
C VAL A 74 3.86 7.10 -1.94
N MET A 75 5.09 7.57 -2.16
CA MET A 75 5.99 7.01 -3.16
C MET A 75 6.40 5.59 -2.80
N GLU A 76 6.79 5.33 -1.55
CA GLU A 76 7.13 3.98 -1.06
C GLU A 76 5.98 2.99 -1.27
N ASN A 77 4.76 3.37 -0.91
CA ASN A 77 3.59 2.51 -1.13
C ASN A 77 3.29 2.30 -2.61
N SER A 78 3.50 3.34 -3.45
CA SER A 78 3.28 3.25 -4.90
C SER A 78 4.28 2.34 -5.59
N LEU A 79 5.57 2.42 -5.21
CA LEU A 79 6.62 1.55 -5.74
C LEU A 79 6.35 0.08 -5.42
N LYS A 80 5.96 -0.22 -4.18
CA LYS A 80 5.55 -1.56 -3.75
C LYS A 80 4.31 -2.05 -4.50
N TYR A 81 3.30 -1.19 -4.64
CA TYR A 81 2.06 -1.52 -5.34
C TYR A 81 2.28 -1.86 -6.81
N LEU A 82 3.14 -1.10 -7.48
CA LEU A 82 3.45 -1.28 -8.90
C LEU A 82 4.55 -2.31 -9.16
N ASN A 83 5.16 -2.90 -8.11
CA ASN A 83 6.32 -3.79 -8.18
C ASN A 83 7.48 -3.18 -8.99
N ILE A 84 7.75 -1.90 -8.77
CA ILE A 84 8.94 -1.26 -9.30
C ILE A 84 10.11 -1.69 -8.43
N ASN A 85 11.13 -2.28 -9.05
CA ASN A 85 12.30 -2.77 -8.33
C ASN A 85 13.18 -1.61 -7.82
N PRO A 86 13.84 -1.76 -6.67
CA PRO A 86 14.84 -0.81 -6.19
C PRO A 86 15.99 -0.63 -7.18
N ASP A 87 16.59 0.57 -7.16
CA ASP A 87 17.84 0.86 -7.85
C ASP A 87 18.99 0.01 -7.29
N ASP A 88 20.03 -0.21 -8.09
CA ASP A 88 21.07 -1.16 -7.77
C ASP A 88 21.67 -1.05 -6.36
N ALA A 89 21.82 -2.22 -5.74
CA ALA A 89 22.82 -2.61 -4.74
C ALA A 89 22.81 -1.95 -3.36
N VAL A 90 21.80 -1.19 -2.94
CA VAL A 90 21.48 -1.14 -1.51
C VAL A 90 20.33 -2.10 -1.30
N SER A 91 20.64 -3.31 -0.98
CA SER A 91 19.76 -4.43 -0.81
C SER A 91 18.52 -4.08 0.03
N ALA A 92 17.46 -3.57 -0.59
CA ALA A 92 16.17 -4.03 -0.17
C ALA A 92 16.27 -5.55 -0.28
N GLU A 93 16.24 -6.27 0.85
CA GLU A 93 16.46 -7.72 0.86
C GLU A 93 15.39 -8.34 -0.03
N MET A 94 15.73 -8.49 -1.32
CA MET A 94 14.87 -9.13 -2.29
C MET A 94 15.01 -10.63 -2.14
N VAL A 95 13.89 -11.29 -2.06
CA VAL A 95 13.81 -12.74 -2.05
C VAL A 95 13.40 -13.20 -3.45
N ASN A 96 14.24 -13.99 -4.10
CA ASN A 96 13.83 -14.65 -5.33
C ASN A 96 12.87 -15.78 -5.00
N MET A 97 11.67 -15.76 -5.59
CA MET A 97 10.65 -16.76 -5.37
C MET A 97 11.15 -18.15 -5.75
N PRO A 98 11.25 -19.11 -4.82
CA PRO A 98 11.60 -20.49 -5.16
C PRO A 98 10.45 -21.22 -5.83
N ASN A 99 10.73 -22.39 -6.42
CA ASN A 99 9.66 -23.31 -6.81
C ASN A 99 9.16 -24.04 -5.56
N LEU A 100 7.89 -23.83 -5.22
CA LEU A 100 7.23 -24.38 -4.04
C LEU A 100 6.17 -25.44 -4.38
N VAL A 101 5.90 -25.65 -5.68
CA VAL A 101 4.94 -26.66 -6.15
C VAL A 101 5.43 -28.05 -5.72
N GLU A 102 4.52 -28.91 -5.31
CA GLU A 102 4.74 -30.26 -4.76
C GLU A 102 5.38 -30.30 -3.36
N GLN A 103 5.67 -29.16 -2.75
CA GLN A 103 6.20 -29.08 -1.39
C GLN A 103 5.06 -29.08 -0.33
N GLN A 104 5.43 -29.40 0.92
CA GLN A 104 4.51 -29.41 2.07
C GLN A 104 4.24 -27.98 2.56
N VAL A 105 2.97 -27.66 2.77
CA VAL A 105 2.51 -26.31 3.15
C VAL A 105 3.17 -25.84 4.45
N GLU A 106 3.21 -26.67 5.48
CA GLU A 106 3.74 -26.30 6.81
C GLU A 106 5.21 -25.89 6.71
N THR A 107 6.01 -26.62 5.95
CA THR A 107 7.44 -26.33 5.76
C THR A 107 7.62 -25.01 5.01
N VAL A 108 6.87 -24.82 3.92
CA VAL A 108 6.94 -23.64 3.07
C VAL A 108 6.45 -22.39 3.80
N GLN A 109 5.40 -22.48 4.60
CA GLN A 109 4.93 -21.33 5.39
C GLN A 109 6.02 -20.81 6.34
N VAL A 110 6.69 -21.71 7.06
CA VAL A 110 7.80 -21.32 7.95
C VAL A 110 8.94 -20.69 7.16
N GLN A 111 9.32 -21.27 6.02
CA GLN A 111 10.37 -20.72 5.15
C GLN A 111 10.02 -19.31 4.69
N LEU A 112 8.83 -19.11 4.09
CA LEU A 112 8.44 -17.80 3.55
C LEU A 112 8.35 -16.71 4.63
N VAL A 113 7.86 -17.05 5.83
CA VAL A 113 7.83 -16.12 6.96
C VAL A 113 9.25 -15.74 7.40
N ASN A 114 10.18 -16.70 7.47
CA ASN A 114 11.59 -16.42 7.78
C ASN A 114 12.27 -15.55 6.71
N ASP A 115 11.87 -15.71 5.45
CA ASP A 115 12.32 -14.88 4.33
C ASP A 115 11.65 -13.48 4.30
N GLY A 116 10.78 -13.20 5.29
CA GLY A 116 10.07 -11.93 5.41
C GLY A 116 8.87 -11.78 4.46
N LEU A 117 8.41 -12.88 3.85
CA LEU A 117 7.24 -12.90 2.96
C LEU A 117 5.96 -13.28 3.72
N GLN A 118 4.79 -13.00 3.13
CA GLN A 118 3.49 -13.26 3.73
C GLN A 118 2.74 -14.35 2.95
N PRO A 119 2.79 -15.63 3.39
CA PRO A 119 2.10 -16.71 2.71
C PRO A 119 0.57 -16.64 2.92
N VAL A 120 -0.18 -16.81 1.84
CA VAL A 120 -1.64 -16.94 1.81
C VAL A 120 -1.99 -18.31 1.25
N ILE A 121 -2.56 -19.18 2.08
CA ILE A 121 -2.94 -20.54 1.68
C ILE A 121 -4.37 -20.54 1.13
N ILE A 122 -4.54 -21.13 -0.04
CA ILE A 122 -5.82 -21.30 -0.72
C ILE A 122 -6.14 -22.79 -0.78
N GLY A 123 -7.02 -23.26 0.09
CA GLY A 123 -7.35 -24.65 0.31
C GLY A 123 -6.84 -25.17 1.65
N GLN A 124 -7.13 -26.44 1.97
CA GLN A 124 -6.77 -27.09 3.23
C GLN A 124 -5.87 -28.33 3.01
N GLY A 125 -5.39 -28.55 1.79
CA GLY A 125 -4.49 -29.65 1.48
C GLY A 125 -3.08 -29.43 2.00
N GLY A 126 -2.37 -30.52 2.30
CA GLY A 126 -1.00 -30.46 2.81
C GLY A 126 0.08 -30.17 1.74
N THR A 127 -0.27 -30.30 0.45
CA THR A 127 0.69 -30.14 -0.65
C THR A 127 0.29 -29.00 -1.59
N ILE A 128 1.26 -28.19 -1.97
CA ILE A 128 1.09 -27.05 -2.85
C ILE A 128 0.95 -27.54 -4.29
N ILE A 129 -0.11 -27.12 -4.99
CA ILE A 129 -0.39 -27.47 -6.38
C ILE A 129 -0.20 -26.32 -7.37
N ASP A 130 -0.21 -25.08 -6.89
CA ASP A 130 0.11 -23.87 -7.67
C ASP A 130 0.59 -22.76 -6.74
N GLN A 131 1.36 -21.82 -7.29
CA GLN A 131 1.92 -20.67 -6.58
C GLN A 131 1.83 -19.40 -7.39
N TYR A 132 1.73 -18.27 -6.69
CA TYR A 132 1.91 -16.94 -7.25
C TYR A 132 2.63 -16.05 -6.21
N PRO A 133 3.66 -15.30 -6.60
CA PRO A 133 4.30 -15.22 -7.93
C PRO A 133 4.95 -16.53 -8.38
N LYS A 134 5.28 -16.60 -9.67
CA LYS A 134 6.00 -17.76 -10.24
C LYS A 134 7.44 -17.78 -9.76
N GLU A 135 8.08 -18.94 -9.86
CA GLU A 135 9.50 -19.11 -9.50
C GLU A 135 10.39 -18.08 -10.21
N ASN A 136 11.50 -17.72 -9.58
CA ASN A 136 12.47 -16.72 -10.03
C ASN A 136 11.93 -15.28 -10.12
N THR A 137 10.72 -15.01 -9.62
CA THR A 137 10.23 -13.64 -9.50
C THR A 137 10.89 -12.96 -8.30
N PRO A 138 11.56 -11.81 -8.46
CA PRO A 138 12.09 -11.06 -7.35
C PRO A 138 10.97 -10.41 -6.55
N LEU A 139 10.99 -10.55 -5.22
CA LEU A 139 9.99 -10.06 -4.28
C LEU A 139 10.62 -9.20 -3.21
N LEU A 140 9.95 -8.11 -2.87
CA LEU A 140 10.27 -7.33 -1.69
C LEU A 140 9.77 -8.04 -0.42
N LYS A 141 10.47 -7.90 0.69
CA LYS A 141 9.96 -8.31 2.00
C LYS A 141 8.58 -7.69 2.26
N GLY A 142 7.70 -8.44 2.89
CA GLY A 142 6.30 -8.08 3.10
C GLY A 142 5.36 -8.40 1.93
N SER A 143 5.87 -8.90 0.80
CA SER A 143 5.02 -9.29 -0.33
C SER A 143 4.15 -10.50 0.01
N LEU A 144 2.88 -10.49 -0.48
CA LEU A 144 2.01 -11.66 -0.39
C LEU A 144 2.45 -12.75 -1.39
N VAL A 145 2.47 -13.97 -0.90
CA VAL A 145 2.72 -15.18 -1.70
C VAL A 145 1.50 -16.08 -1.58
N PHE A 146 0.84 -16.32 -2.69
CA PHE A 146 -0.35 -17.17 -2.75
C PHE A 146 0.06 -18.60 -3.08
N LEU A 147 -0.39 -19.53 -2.25
CA LEU A 147 -0.11 -20.96 -2.37
C LEU A 147 -1.43 -21.71 -2.46
N LYS A 148 -1.69 -22.32 -3.60
CA LYS A 148 -2.90 -23.13 -3.81
C LYS A 148 -2.67 -24.57 -3.40
N THR A 149 -3.63 -25.12 -2.68
CA THR A 149 -3.70 -26.54 -2.31
C THR A 149 -5.06 -27.11 -2.73
N ASN A 150 -5.26 -28.40 -2.52
CA ASN A 150 -6.58 -29.03 -2.63
C ASN A 150 -7.44 -28.76 -1.38
N GLY A 151 -8.73 -29.12 -1.48
CA GLY A 151 -9.67 -29.06 -0.36
C GLY A 151 -10.48 -27.78 -0.31
N GLU A 152 -11.24 -27.64 0.77
CA GLU A 152 -12.12 -26.49 1.01
C GLU A 152 -11.34 -25.22 1.22
N ILE A 153 -11.92 -24.09 0.82
CA ILE A 153 -11.28 -22.78 0.96
C ILE A 153 -11.84 -22.09 2.20
N THR A 154 -10.96 -21.75 3.12
CA THR A 154 -11.26 -20.84 4.24
C THR A 154 -10.89 -19.43 3.84
N LEU A 155 -11.82 -18.48 3.96
CA LEU A 155 -11.61 -17.09 3.60
C LEU A 155 -10.59 -16.41 4.50
N PRO A 156 -9.57 -15.76 3.97
CA PRO A 156 -8.69 -14.90 4.76
C PRO A 156 -9.36 -13.55 5.06
N THR A 157 -8.70 -12.75 5.88
CA THR A 157 -8.99 -11.32 5.99
C THR A 157 -8.43 -10.62 4.76
N PHE A 158 -9.31 -10.03 3.95
CA PHE A 158 -8.89 -9.27 2.76
C PHE A 158 -8.56 -7.80 3.07
N THR A 159 -8.92 -7.29 4.25
CA THR A 159 -8.69 -5.88 4.61
C THR A 159 -7.23 -5.49 4.39
N GLY A 160 -7.02 -4.36 3.70
CA GLY A 160 -5.71 -3.86 3.33
C GLY A 160 -5.10 -4.48 2.05
N TRP A 161 -5.72 -5.50 1.46
CA TRP A 161 -5.25 -6.04 0.19
C TRP A 161 -5.52 -5.08 -0.97
N SER A 162 -4.57 -4.98 -1.89
CA SER A 162 -4.73 -4.21 -3.11
C SER A 162 -5.68 -4.90 -4.10
N LEU A 163 -6.24 -4.12 -5.02
CA LEU A 163 -7.02 -4.66 -6.15
C LEU A 163 -6.26 -5.78 -6.89
N ARG A 164 -4.95 -5.60 -7.11
CA ARG A 164 -4.09 -6.61 -7.75
C ARG A 164 -4.10 -7.94 -6.97
N ASN A 165 -3.90 -7.89 -5.66
CA ASN A 165 -3.90 -9.08 -4.81
C ASN A 165 -5.27 -9.78 -4.81
N MET A 166 -6.35 -9.00 -4.84
CA MET A 166 -7.71 -9.54 -4.96
C MET A 166 -7.94 -10.26 -6.29
N LEU A 167 -7.45 -9.71 -7.41
CA LEU A 167 -7.56 -10.35 -8.73
C LEU A 167 -6.77 -11.67 -8.80
N VAL A 168 -5.56 -11.68 -8.22
CA VAL A 168 -4.76 -12.91 -8.11
C VAL A 168 -5.50 -13.96 -7.28
N TYR A 169 -5.96 -13.59 -6.09
CA TYR A 169 -6.70 -14.49 -5.20
C TYR A 169 -7.96 -15.04 -5.88
N LYS A 170 -8.75 -14.18 -6.54
CA LYS A 170 -9.94 -14.59 -7.31
C LYS A 170 -9.59 -15.64 -8.37
N THR A 171 -8.52 -15.40 -9.13
CA THR A 171 -8.08 -16.31 -10.19
C THR A 171 -7.61 -17.65 -9.62
N MET A 172 -6.80 -17.65 -8.58
CA MET A 172 -6.26 -18.86 -7.98
C MET A 172 -7.30 -19.68 -7.21
N SER A 173 -8.16 -19.01 -6.43
CA SER A 173 -9.21 -19.67 -5.65
C SER A 173 -10.34 -20.22 -6.52
N GLY A 174 -10.67 -19.55 -7.61
CA GLY A 174 -11.83 -19.84 -8.44
C GLY A 174 -13.16 -19.43 -7.79
N LEU A 175 -13.13 -18.69 -6.66
CA LEU A 175 -14.32 -18.24 -5.98
C LEU A 175 -15.04 -17.12 -6.75
N SER A 176 -16.36 -17.05 -6.57
CA SER A 176 -17.19 -15.98 -7.09
C SER A 176 -16.99 -14.71 -6.25
N LEU A 177 -15.95 -13.92 -6.58
CA LEU A 177 -15.68 -12.66 -5.90
C LEU A 177 -16.19 -11.50 -6.77
N GLU A 178 -17.07 -10.67 -6.19
CA GLU A 178 -17.50 -9.40 -6.76
C GLU A 178 -16.65 -8.28 -6.16
N ILE A 179 -15.78 -7.69 -6.97
CA ILE A 179 -14.84 -6.65 -6.53
C ILE A 179 -15.41 -5.30 -6.95
N VAL A 180 -15.68 -4.42 -5.96
CA VAL A 180 -16.31 -3.11 -6.15
C VAL A 180 -15.37 -2.02 -5.68
N GLY A 181 -15.08 -1.04 -6.54
CA GLY A 181 -14.18 0.07 -6.26
C GLY A 181 -12.74 -0.17 -6.66
N GLU A 182 -11.87 0.72 -6.22
CA GLU A 182 -10.44 0.76 -6.55
C GLU A 182 -9.59 0.97 -5.28
N GLY A 183 -8.28 0.67 -5.37
CA GLY A 183 -7.32 0.86 -4.27
C GLY A 183 -7.21 -0.35 -3.36
N TYR A 184 -7.61 -0.21 -2.09
CA TYR A 184 -7.41 -1.23 -1.06
C TYR A 184 -8.73 -1.68 -0.43
N VAL A 185 -8.81 -2.96 -0.10
CA VAL A 185 -9.99 -3.55 0.54
C VAL A 185 -10.21 -2.93 1.92
N TYR A 186 -11.42 -2.45 2.17
CA TYR A 186 -11.85 -1.98 3.49
C TYR A 186 -13.02 -2.79 4.06
N ASN A 187 -13.71 -3.56 3.22
CA ASN A 187 -14.85 -4.38 3.67
C ASN A 187 -15.01 -5.64 2.80
N GLN A 188 -15.43 -6.73 3.43
CA GLN A 188 -15.83 -7.98 2.77
C GLN A 188 -17.16 -8.45 3.34
N SER A 189 -18.08 -9.00 2.50
CA SER A 189 -19.43 -9.42 2.90
C SER A 189 -19.45 -10.70 3.73
N ALA A 190 -18.47 -11.58 3.53
CA ALA A 190 -18.33 -12.81 4.30
C ALA A 190 -17.23 -12.67 5.36
N SER A 191 -17.47 -13.18 6.55
CA SER A 191 -16.49 -13.10 7.65
C SER A 191 -15.20 -13.87 7.33
N PRO A 192 -14.03 -13.36 7.78
CA PRO A 192 -12.81 -14.16 7.77
C PRO A 192 -12.98 -15.49 8.50
N ASN A 193 -12.19 -16.47 8.12
CA ASN A 193 -12.22 -17.85 8.63
C ASN A 193 -13.52 -18.63 8.33
N THR A 194 -14.39 -18.12 7.46
CA THR A 194 -15.55 -18.87 6.96
C THR A 194 -15.12 -19.85 5.89
N ILE A 195 -15.56 -21.10 6.00
CA ILE A 195 -15.38 -22.10 4.94
C ILE A 195 -16.41 -21.81 3.84
N VAL A 196 -15.93 -21.72 2.60
CA VAL A 196 -16.80 -21.51 1.45
C VAL A 196 -17.37 -22.84 0.99
N ILE A 197 -18.66 -23.05 1.24
CA ILE A 197 -19.38 -24.30 0.94
C ILE A 197 -20.05 -24.22 -0.44
N ASP A 198 -20.49 -23.04 -0.83
CA ASP A 198 -21.15 -22.79 -2.12
C ASP A 198 -20.42 -21.68 -2.89
N ASN A 199 -20.79 -21.50 -4.13
CA ASN A 199 -20.20 -20.48 -4.99
C ASN A 199 -21.01 -19.15 -4.98
N SER A 200 -21.67 -18.84 -3.86
CA SER A 200 -22.38 -17.57 -3.69
C SER A 200 -21.41 -16.40 -3.83
N PRO A 201 -21.80 -15.31 -4.48
CA PRO A 201 -20.93 -14.16 -4.65
C PRO A 201 -20.51 -13.53 -3.32
N ILE A 202 -19.23 -13.38 -3.11
CA ILE A 202 -18.64 -12.66 -1.98
C ILE A 202 -18.27 -11.27 -2.47
N VAL A 203 -18.94 -10.24 -1.92
CA VAL A 203 -18.67 -8.85 -2.28
C VAL A 203 -17.47 -8.32 -1.49
N VAL A 204 -16.50 -7.78 -2.20
CA VAL A 204 -15.31 -7.14 -1.62
C VAL A 204 -15.27 -5.69 -2.06
N LYS A 205 -15.30 -4.76 -1.10
CA LYS A 205 -15.32 -3.32 -1.37
C LYS A 205 -13.96 -2.72 -1.16
N LEU A 206 -13.50 -1.98 -2.16
CA LEU A 206 -12.24 -1.26 -2.16
C LEU A 206 -12.50 0.25 -2.12
N ARG A 207 -11.57 0.99 -1.54
CA ARG A 207 -11.52 2.44 -1.58
C ARG A 207 -10.09 2.92 -1.79
N THR A 208 -9.97 4.07 -2.42
CA THR A 208 -8.69 4.74 -2.59
C THR A 208 -8.19 5.30 -1.25
N PRO A 209 -6.88 5.54 -1.08
CA PRO A 209 -6.36 6.23 0.09
C PRO A 209 -7.04 7.57 0.36
N LYS A 210 -7.37 8.32 -0.70
CA LYS A 210 -8.07 9.62 -0.58
C LYS A 210 -9.45 9.48 0.05
N GLU A 211 -10.24 8.48 -0.35
CA GLU A 211 -11.55 8.20 0.24
C GLU A 211 -11.43 7.74 1.69
N SER A 212 -10.34 7.05 2.04
CA SER A 212 -10.05 6.65 3.42
C SER A 212 -9.82 7.85 4.34
N PHE A 213 -9.14 8.89 3.88
CA PHE A 213 -8.92 10.12 4.65
C PHE A 213 -10.22 10.90 4.88
N ASN A 214 -11.08 11.00 3.88
CA ASN A 214 -12.35 11.71 4.01
C ASN A 214 -13.29 11.05 5.03
N VAL A 215 -13.25 9.74 5.21
CA VAL A 215 -14.06 9.03 6.23
C VAL A 215 -13.58 9.38 7.64
N ILE A 216 -12.27 9.54 7.86
CA ILE A 216 -11.72 9.91 9.17
C ILE A 216 -12.15 11.34 9.55
N GLU A 217 -12.17 12.28 8.60
CA GLU A 217 -12.62 13.66 8.86
C GLU A 217 -14.10 13.73 9.23
N THR A 218 -14.96 12.90 8.66
CA THR A 218 -16.39 12.87 8.98
C THR A 218 -16.72 12.19 10.32
N GLU A 219 -15.88 11.25 10.79
CA GLU A 219 -16.08 10.58 12.08
C GLU A 219 -15.59 11.41 13.27
N THR A 220 -14.73 12.43 13.04
CA THR A 220 -14.23 13.31 14.11
C THR A 220 -15.09 14.54 14.38
N ASP A 221 -16.04 14.87 13.51
CA ASP A 221 -16.90 16.06 13.63
C ASP A 221 -18.22 15.82 14.40
N GLU A 222 -18.48 14.61 14.92
CA GLU A 222 -19.71 14.28 15.66
C GLU A 222 -19.54 14.08 17.17
N GLU A 223 -18.65 14.81 17.86
CA GLU A 223 -18.74 14.94 19.32
C GLU A 223 -19.67 16.13 19.68
N PRO A 224 -20.89 15.88 20.19
CA PRO A 224 -21.73 16.98 20.64
C PRO A 224 -21.11 17.64 21.87
N LEU A 225 -20.88 18.94 21.79
CA LEU A 225 -20.49 19.76 22.93
C LEU A 225 -21.47 19.55 24.10
N PRO A 226 -21.00 19.39 25.34
CA PRO A 226 -21.87 19.32 26.50
C PRO A 226 -22.62 20.65 26.63
N GLN A 227 -23.94 20.55 26.69
CA GLN A 227 -24.78 21.70 27.02
C GLN A 227 -24.72 21.90 28.53
N ASP A 228 -24.25 23.06 28.95
CA ASP A 228 -24.39 23.57 30.30
C ASP A 228 -25.84 24.01 30.62
#